data_5d0b12fdb81b200aab86a2a39f092728
#
_entry.id   5d0b12fdb81b200aab86a2a39f092728
#
_cell.length_a   1.000
_cell.length_b   1.000
_cell.length_c   1.000
_cell.angle_alpha   90.00
_cell.angle_beta   90.00
_cell.angle_gamma   90.00
#
_symmetry.space_group_name_H-M   'P 1'
#
loop_
_entity.id
_entity.type
_entity.pdbx_description
1 polymer ?
#
loop_
_entity_poly.entity_id
_entity_poly.type
_entity_poly.pdbx_seq_one_letter_code
_entity_poly.pdbx_strand_id
1 'polypeptide(L)'
;MLSKDLEFRKNYENLKSNFPSLSNNILIVITGETPDLSEDVAKQLSTFLKKEKDLFSFVFDAKNDPFFLQNGLLYLDTDELEDLSDNLARFQPFLASLSSDASLGNFFKILNRAVENKSIPEKDLTRVFSSMMKTLHHHQSQKRPRSHQYQKIPMSWQSLMNENFADSQSNLNYHFIIAKPKTDFSTLQPAAAAIQKI
;
A
#
# COMPACT_ATOMS: atom_id res chain seq x y z
N MET A 1 13.66 40.40 2.14
CA MET A 1 14.35 39.18 1.61
C MET A 1 15.43 38.76 2.60
N LEU A 2 15.48 37.47 2.95
CA LEU A 2 16.54 36.94 3.82
C LEU A 2 17.89 36.97 3.09
N SER A 3 19.00 37.29 3.83
CA SER A 3 20.34 37.33 3.26
C SER A 3 20.75 35.98 2.66
N LYS A 4 21.46 36.02 1.53
CA LYS A 4 22.02 34.82 0.87
C LYS A 4 23.14 34.16 1.67
N ASP A 5 23.71 34.91 2.61
CA ASP A 5 24.88 34.48 3.40
C ASP A 5 24.55 33.69 4.65
N LEU A 6 23.26 33.54 4.96
CA LEU A 6 22.82 32.74 6.09
C LEU A 6 23.21 31.27 5.92
N GLU A 7 23.77 30.68 6.97
CA GLU A 7 24.33 29.33 6.93
C GLU A 7 23.28 28.28 6.52
N PHE A 8 22.05 28.35 7.03
CA PHE A 8 20.98 27.43 6.65
C PHE A 8 20.64 27.51 5.15
N ARG A 9 20.78 28.70 4.55
CA ARG A 9 20.50 28.90 3.12
C ARG A 9 21.62 28.32 2.26
N LYS A 10 22.87 28.48 2.67
CA LYS A 10 24.02 27.83 2.01
C LYS A 10 23.90 26.31 2.08
N ASN A 11 23.52 25.78 3.25
CA ASN A 11 23.29 24.35 3.44
C ASN A 11 22.14 23.83 2.60
N TYR A 12 21.04 24.60 2.49
CA TYR A 12 19.92 24.25 1.64
C TYR A 12 20.28 24.24 0.14
N GLU A 13 21.03 25.25 -0.34
CA GLU A 13 21.51 25.28 -1.74
C GLU A 13 22.50 24.13 -2.03
N ASN A 14 23.37 23.79 -1.06
CA ASN A 14 24.25 22.63 -1.17
C ASN A 14 23.46 21.32 -1.20
N LEU A 15 22.45 21.17 -0.37
CA LEU A 15 21.56 20.01 -0.41
C LEU A 15 20.86 19.88 -1.77
N LYS A 16 20.31 20.99 -2.25
CA LYS A 16 19.59 21.05 -3.51
C LYS A 16 20.49 20.74 -4.72
N SER A 17 21.74 21.19 -4.69
CA SER A 17 22.70 20.95 -5.78
C SER A 17 23.23 19.51 -5.77
N ASN A 18 23.51 18.95 -4.60
CA ASN A 18 24.07 17.62 -4.47
C ASN A 18 23.00 16.52 -4.51
N PHE A 19 21.78 16.83 -4.05
CA PHE A 19 20.65 15.89 -4.00
C PHE A 19 19.39 16.50 -4.63
N PRO A 20 19.40 16.76 -5.95
CA PRO A 20 18.29 17.42 -6.63
C PRO A 20 16.97 16.64 -6.52
N SER A 21 17.03 15.32 -6.37
CA SER A 21 15.84 14.46 -6.20
C SER A 21 15.11 14.65 -4.87
N LEU A 22 15.79 15.21 -3.84
CA LEU A 22 15.19 15.42 -2.52
C LEU A 22 14.52 16.79 -2.36
N SER A 23 14.59 17.67 -3.37
CA SER A 23 14.06 19.02 -3.30
C SER A 23 12.84 19.23 -4.18
N ASN A 24 11.89 20.07 -3.73
CA ASN A 24 10.68 20.46 -4.45
C ASN A 24 9.79 19.28 -4.86
N ASN A 25 9.66 18.29 -3.98
CA ASN A 25 8.82 17.14 -4.20
C ASN A 25 7.39 17.39 -3.70
N ILE A 26 6.44 16.73 -4.34
CA ILE A 26 5.07 16.57 -3.87
C ILE A 26 5.01 15.19 -3.21
N LEU A 27 4.60 15.13 -1.96
CA LEU A 27 4.27 13.89 -1.27
C LEU A 27 2.77 13.62 -1.43
N ILE A 28 2.43 12.54 -2.11
CA ILE A 28 1.06 12.07 -2.26
C ILE A 28 0.84 10.96 -1.26
N VAL A 29 -0.16 11.13 -0.41
CA VAL A 29 -0.56 10.14 0.60
C VAL A 29 -1.90 9.57 0.19
N ILE A 30 -1.94 8.26 -0.02
CA ILE A 30 -3.15 7.53 -0.40
C ILE A 30 -3.57 6.69 0.81
N THR A 31 -4.85 6.78 1.15
CA THR A 31 -5.47 5.98 2.20
C THR A 31 -6.59 5.16 1.60
N GLY A 32 -6.74 3.93 2.04
CA GLY A 32 -7.80 3.03 1.61
C GLY A 32 -8.41 2.29 2.79
N GLU A 33 -9.59 1.72 2.60
CA GLU A 33 -10.25 0.87 3.61
C GLU A 33 -9.45 -0.41 3.86
N THR A 34 -8.69 -0.87 2.86
CA THR A 34 -7.77 -2.00 2.97
C THR A 34 -6.41 -1.63 2.38
N PRO A 35 -5.31 -2.29 2.84
CA PRO A 35 -3.97 -2.10 2.26
C PRO A 35 -3.94 -2.36 0.77
N ASP A 36 -4.60 -3.44 0.33
CA ASP A 36 -4.63 -3.86 -1.06
C ASP A 36 -5.27 -2.79 -1.95
N LEU A 37 -6.39 -2.16 -1.50
CA LEU A 37 -7.03 -1.07 -2.25
C LEU A 37 -6.14 0.17 -2.36
N SER A 38 -5.48 0.57 -1.27
CA SER A 38 -4.57 1.71 -1.31
C SER A 38 -3.37 1.45 -2.22
N GLU A 39 -2.88 0.21 -2.26
CA GLU A 39 -1.79 -0.22 -3.13
C GLU A 39 -2.21 -0.22 -4.60
N ASP A 40 -3.37 -0.77 -4.94
CA ASP A 40 -3.90 -0.77 -6.31
C ASP A 40 -4.08 0.64 -6.86
N VAL A 41 -4.66 1.55 -6.06
CA VAL A 41 -4.84 2.95 -6.44
C VAL A 41 -3.48 3.63 -6.61
N ALA A 42 -2.54 3.40 -5.69
CA ALA A 42 -1.19 3.97 -5.76
C ALA A 42 -0.45 3.50 -7.01
N LYS A 43 -0.53 2.21 -7.34
CA LYS A 43 0.07 1.63 -8.55
C LYS A 43 -0.50 2.23 -9.83
N GLN A 44 -1.83 2.41 -9.89
CA GLN A 44 -2.47 3.05 -11.03
C GLN A 44 -2.05 4.52 -11.16
N LEU A 45 -2.09 5.27 -10.05
CA LEU A 45 -1.69 6.67 -10.02
C LEU A 45 -0.21 6.84 -10.36
N SER A 46 0.69 6.07 -9.76
CA SER A 46 2.13 6.16 -10.04
C SER A 46 2.43 5.83 -11.51
N THR A 47 1.72 4.85 -12.08
CA THR A 47 1.84 4.51 -13.50
C THR A 47 1.34 5.63 -14.40
N PHE A 48 0.23 6.27 -14.03
CA PHE A 48 -0.30 7.42 -14.75
C PHE A 48 0.67 8.60 -14.70
N LEU A 49 1.14 8.98 -13.51
CA LEU A 49 2.06 10.11 -13.34
C LEU A 49 3.41 9.89 -14.05
N LYS A 50 3.91 8.65 -14.10
CA LYS A 50 5.14 8.30 -14.85
C LYS A 50 5.01 8.51 -16.36
N LYS A 51 3.78 8.50 -16.91
CA LYS A 51 3.53 8.79 -18.34
C LYS A 51 3.51 10.29 -18.63
N GLU A 52 3.17 11.11 -17.64
CA GLU A 52 3.07 12.57 -17.75
C GLU A 52 4.47 13.24 -17.64
N LYS A 53 5.37 12.88 -18.57
CA LYS A 53 6.77 13.32 -18.58
C LYS A 53 6.95 14.82 -18.76
N ASP A 54 5.94 15.51 -19.28
CA ASP A 54 5.95 16.97 -19.44
C ASP A 54 5.72 17.69 -18.11
N LEU A 55 4.99 17.06 -17.18
CA LEU A 55 4.64 17.62 -15.88
C LEU A 55 5.53 17.12 -14.74
N PHE A 56 6.01 15.89 -14.83
CA PHE A 56 6.83 15.26 -13.78
C PHE A 56 8.19 14.83 -14.31
N SER A 57 9.24 15.21 -13.60
CA SER A 57 10.60 14.77 -13.88
C SER A 57 10.94 13.43 -13.21
N PHE A 58 10.25 13.11 -12.11
CA PHE A 58 10.48 11.91 -11.32
C PHE A 58 9.21 11.53 -10.57
N VAL A 59 8.90 10.23 -10.54
CA VAL A 59 7.80 9.66 -9.74
C VAL A 59 8.31 8.38 -9.11
N PHE A 60 8.28 8.32 -7.79
CA PHE A 60 8.77 7.22 -6.99
C PHE A 60 7.66 6.65 -6.11
N ASP A 61 7.45 5.36 -6.24
CA ASP A 61 6.51 4.56 -5.45
C ASP A 61 7.30 3.39 -4.87
N ALA A 62 7.71 3.52 -3.60
CA ALA A 62 8.61 2.56 -2.97
C ALA A 62 8.05 1.13 -2.93
N LYS A 63 6.76 0.97 -2.60
CA LYS A 63 6.14 -0.36 -2.51
C LYS A 63 6.03 -1.09 -3.85
N ASN A 64 5.91 -0.34 -4.95
CA ASN A 64 5.80 -0.89 -6.30
C ASN A 64 7.11 -0.76 -7.11
N ASP A 65 8.19 -0.32 -6.49
CA ASP A 65 9.49 -0.23 -7.15
C ASP A 65 10.13 -1.64 -7.26
N PRO A 66 10.58 -2.05 -8.46
CA PRO A 66 11.17 -3.37 -8.66
C PRO A 66 12.34 -3.69 -7.73
N PHE A 67 13.15 -2.69 -7.39
CA PHE A 67 14.27 -2.87 -6.48
C PHE A 67 13.80 -3.32 -5.09
N PHE A 68 12.81 -2.63 -4.50
CA PHE A 68 12.28 -2.98 -3.17
C PHE A 68 11.48 -4.27 -3.19
N LEU A 69 10.75 -4.57 -4.28
CA LEU A 69 10.04 -5.83 -4.43
C LEU A 69 10.99 -7.04 -4.46
N GLN A 70 12.16 -6.89 -5.10
CA GLN A 70 13.15 -7.96 -5.20
C GLN A 70 14.05 -8.06 -3.97
N ASN A 71 14.32 -6.96 -3.30
CA ASN A 71 15.31 -6.89 -2.22
C ASN A 71 14.69 -6.54 -0.86
N GLY A 72 13.36 -6.57 -0.74
CA GLY A 72 12.65 -6.15 0.48
C GLY A 72 13.08 -6.89 1.74
N LEU A 73 13.39 -8.17 1.62
CA LEU A 73 13.84 -8.98 2.76
C LEU A 73 15.20 -8.54 3.34
N LEU A 74 16.02 -7.83 2.56
CA LEU A 74 17.30 -7.29 3.05
C LEU A 74 17.15 -6.11 4.02
N TYR A 75 15.95 -5.55 4.14
CA TYR A 75 15.64 -4.44 5.05
C TYR A 75 15.06 -4.90 6.38
N LEU A 76 14.77 -6.20 6.52
CA LEU A 76 14.30 -6.80 7.76
C LEU A 76 15.49 -7.19 8.63
N ASP A 77 15.35 -7.06 9.93
CA ASP A 77 16.31 -7.61 10.87
C ASP A 77 16.15 -9.14 11.02
N THR A 78 17.02 -9.77 11.79
CA THR A 78 17.02 -11.23 11.94
C THR A 78 15.74 -11.73 12.61
N ASP A 79 15.26 -11.02 13.63
CA ASP A 79 14.06 -11.41 14.38
C ASP A 79 12.80 -11.28 13.51
N GLU A 80 12.71 -10.21 12.71
CA GLU A 80 11.64 -10.02 11.72
C GLU A 80 11.65 -11.10 10.63
N LEU A 81 12.83 -11.54 10.19
CA LEU A 81 12.98 -12.64 9.23
C LEU A 81 12.57 -14.00 9.81
N GLU A 82 12.90 -14.26 11.08
CA GLU A 82 12.47 -15.46 11.78
C GLU A 82 10.94 -15.49 11.94
N ASP A 83 10.34 -14.39 12.38
CA ASP A 83 8.88 -14.23 12.48
C ASP A 83 8.18 -14.43 11.13
N LEU A 84 8.73 -13.86 10.06
CA LEU A 84 8.22 -14.05 8.71
C LEU A 84 8.30 -15.52 8.28
N SER A 85 9.44 -16.17 8.54
CA SER A 85 9.65 -17.59 8.22
C SER A 85 8.66 -18.49 8.94
N ASP A 86 8.46 -18.27 10.25
CA ASP A 86 7.52 -19.02 11.07
C ASP A 86 6.06 -18.83 10.60
N ASN A 87 5.69 -17.59 10.26
CA ASN A 87 4.38 -17.30 9.71
C ASN A 87 4.16 -18.01 8.37
N LEU A 88 5.15 -17.97 7.45
CA LEU A 88 5.07 -18.67 6.17
C LEU A 88 4.98 -20.20 6.35
N ALA A 89 5.77 -20.79 7.26
CA ALA A 89 5.72 -22.21 7.57
C ALA A 89 4.33 -22.62 8.10
N ARG A 90 3.74 -21.80 8.96
CA ARG A 90 2.39 -22.02 9.51
C ARG A 90 1.31 -21.97 8.43
N PHE A 91 1.43 -21.08 7.44
CA PHE A 91 0.45 -20.94 6.36
C PHE A 91 0.73 -21.87 5.16
N GLN A 92 1.89 -22.52 5.08
CA GLN A 92 2.28 -23.39 3.97
C GLN A 92 1.23 -24.45 3.61
N PRO A 93 0.65 -25.25 4.56
CA PRO A 93 -0.35 -26.26 4.22
C PRO A 93 -1.63 -25.67 3.62
N PHE A 94 -2.03 -24.49 4.11
CA PHE A 94 -3.17 -23.76 3.59
C PHE A 94 -2.92 -23.28 2.16
N LEU A 95 -1.76 -22.64 1.92
CA LEU A 95 -1.37 -22.14 0.59
C LEU A 95 -1.20 -23.28 -0.42
N ALA A 96 -0.64 -24.41 -0.02
CA ALA A 96 -0.49 -25.58 -0.87
C ALA A 96 -1.86 -26.15 -1.31
N SER A 97 -2.81 -26.24 -0.37
CA SER A 97 -4.16 -26.71 -0.68
C SER A 97 -4.91 -25.72 -1.57
N LEU A 98 -4.78 -24.43 -1.32
CA LEU A 98 -5.42 -23.38 -2.13
C LEU A 98 -4.81 -23.29 -3.54
N SER A 99 -3.51 -23.53 -3.67
CA SER A 99 -2.80 -23.59 -4.97
C SER A 99 -3.27 -24.76 -5.83
N SER A 100 -3.63 -25.89 -5.20
CA SER A 100 -4.12 -27.07 -5.92
C SER A 100 -5.57 -26.92 -6.37
N ASP A 101 -6.40 -26.23 -5.59
CA ASP A 101 -7.82 -25.96 -5.87
C ASP A 101 -8.22 -24.63 -5.22
N ALA A 102 -8.23 -23.56 -6.02
CA ALA A 102 -8.62 -22.20 -5.60
C ALA A 102 -10.13 -21.99 -5.52
N SER A 103 -10.93 -23.07 -5.50
CA SER A 103 -12.39 -22.96 -5.38
C SER A 103 -12.82 -22.54 -3.97
N LEU A 104 -13.96 -21.83 -3.89
CA LEU A 104 -14.58 -21.49 -2.63
C LEU A 104 -14.94 -22.73 -1.81
N GLY A 105 -15.32 -23.83 -2.49
CA GLY A 105 -15.61 -25.10 -1.85
C GLY A 105 -14.41 -25.70 -1.15
N ASN A 106 -13.23 -25.66 -1.77
CA ASN A 106 -11.98 -26.11 -1.14
C ASN A 106 -11.57 -25.20 0.03
N PHE A 107 -11.71 -23.89 -0.13
CA PHE A 107 -11.49 -22.95 0.95
C PHE A 107 -12.29 -23.31 2.22
N PHE A 108 -13.61 -23.54 2.08
CA PHE A 108 -14.43 -23.94 3.23
C PHE A 108 -14.09 -25.33 3.77
N LYS A 109 -13.67 -26.29 2.92
CA LYS A 109 -13.16 -27.59 3.40
C LYS A 109 -11.91 -27.44 4.26
N ILE A 110 -10.98 -26.56 3.85
CA ILE A 110 -9.76 -26.29 4.62
C ILE A 110 -10.12 -25.67 5.97
N LEU A 111 -11.00 -24.66 5.97
CA LEU A 111 -11.46 -24.03 7.21
C LEU A 111 -12.14 -25.03 8.15
N ASN A 112 -13.04 -25.87 7.64
CA ASN A 112 -13.71 -26.89 8.44
C ASN A 112 -12.71 -27.87 9.06
N ARG A 113 -11.75 -28.36 8.28
CA ARG A 113 -10.67 -29.25 8.76
C ARG A 113 -9.81 -28.57 9.82
N ALA A 114 -9.53 -27.27 9.67
CA ALA A 114 -8.76 -26.50 10.63
C ALA A 114 -9.49 -26.34 11.96
N VAL A 115 -10.82 -26.14 11.92
CA VAL A 115 -11.69 -26.09 13.11
C VAL A 115 -11.73 -27.47 13.81
N GLU A 116 -11.96 -28.53 13.04
CA GLU A 116 -12.05 -29.90 13.58
C GLU A 116 -10.75 -30.34 14.26
N ASN A 117 -9.61 -30.04 13.64
CA ASN A 117 -8.28 -30.42 14.16
C ASN A 117 -7.70 -29.41 15.16
N LYS A 118 -8.40 -28.33 15.49
CA LYS A 118 -7.90 -27.21 16.31
C LYS A 118 -6.50 -26.74 15.87
N SER A 119 -6.21 -26.84 14.57
CA SER A 119 -4.90 -26.49 14.00
C SER A 119 -4.72 -24.98 13.78
N ILE A 120 -5.80 -24.21 13.85
CA ILE A 120 -5.78 -22.76 13.78
C ILE A 120 -6.30 -22.20 15.11
N PRO A 121 -5.61 -21.24 15.72
CA PRO A 121 -6.10 -20.54 16.91
C PRO A 121 -7.48 -19.90 16.66
N GLU A 122 -8.34 -19.90 17.67
CA GLU A 122 -9.70 -19.30 17.57
C GLU A 122 -9.65 -17.82 17.15
N LYS A 123 -8.64 -17.09 17.60
CA LYS A 123 -8.38 -15.69 17.22
C LYS A 123 -8.23 -15.54 15.71
N ASP A 124 -7.50 -16.43 15.04
CA ASP A 124 -7.24 -16.38 13.59
C ASP A 124 -8.48 -16.77 12.79
N LEU A 125 -9.24 -17.77 13.26
CA LEU A 125 -10.53 -18.11 12.66
C LEU A 125 -11.51 -16.93 12.75
N THR A 126 -11.62 -16.30 13.92
CA THR A 126 -12.47 -15.12 14.12
C THR A 126 -12.08 -14.00 13.18
N ARG A 127 -10.80 -13.80 12.93
CA ARG A 127 -10.27 -12.79 12.01
C ARG A 127 -10.68 -13.08 10.55
N VAL A 128 -10.52 -14.33 10.09
CA VAL A 128 -10.95 -14.76 8.75
C VAL A 128 -12.45 -14.53 8.57
N PHE A 129 -13.27 -15.02 9.51
CA PHE A 129 -14.72 -14.84 9.42
C PHE A 129 -15.15 -13.38 9.48
N SER A 130 -14.52 -12.56 10.33
CA SER A 130 -14.80 -11.12 10.42
C SER A 130 -14.47 -10.39 9.11
N SER A 131 -13.36 -10.74 8.46
CA SER A 131 -12.98 -10.18 7.17
C SER A 131 -13.96 -10.58 6.07
N MET A 132 -14.38 -11.85 6.03
CA MET A 132 -15.41 -12.33 5.12
C MET A 132 -16.75 -11.61 5.33
N MET A 133 -17.18 -11.47 6.58
CA MET A 133 -18.42 -10.77 6.92
C MET A 133 -18.38 -9.30 6.50
N LYS A 134 -17.27 -8.60 6.70
CA LYS A 134 -17.10 -7.22 6.23
C LYS A 134 -17.27 -7.12 4.71
N THR A 135 -16.63 -8.03 3.96
CA THR A 135 -16.75 -8.09 2.50
C THR A 135 -18.18 -8.35 2.05
N LEU A 136 -18.89 -9.27 2.71
CA LEU A 136 -20.29 -9.62 2.40
C LEU A 136 -21.27 -8.49 2.77
N HIS A 137 -21.10 -7.85 3.94
CA HIS A 137 -21.94 -6.73 4.36
C HIS A 137 -21.80 -5.52 3.46
N HIS A 138 -20.60 -5.22 2.99
CA HIS A 138 -20.37 -4.14 2.03
C HIS A 138 -21.13 -4.40 0.73
N HIS A 139 -21.21 -5.64 0.29
CA HIS A 139 -22.00 -6.04 -0.89
C HIS A 139 -23.51 -5.83 -0.70
N GLN A 140 -24.05 -5.95 0.51
CA GLN A 140 -25.49 -5.80 0.79
C GLN A 140 -25.91 -4.33 0.95
N SER A 141 -25.05 -3.48 1.49
CA SER A 141 -25.34 -2.05 1.75
C SER A 141 -25.38 -1.20 0.47
N GLN A 142 -24.78 -1.67 -0.62
CA GLN A 142 -24.69 -0.93 -1.89
C GLN A 142 -25.84 -1.18 -2.87
N LYS A 143 -27.03 -1.59 -2.40
CA LYS A 143 -28.21 -1.83 -3.27
C LYS A 143 -28.78 -0.62 -4.01
N ARG A 144 -28.19 0.57 -3.89
CA ARG A 144 -28.59 1.78 -4.66
C ARG A 144 -27.42 2.60 -5.17
N PRO A 145 -26.70 2.20 -6.21
CA PRO A 145 -25.73 3.10 -6.84
C PRO A 145 -26.40 3.96 -7.90
N ARG A 146 -26.33 5.28 -7.71
CA ARG A 146 -26.61 6.25 -8.78
C ARG A 146 -25.44 6.49 -9.74
N SER A 147 -24.33 5.78 -9.59
CA SER A 147 -23.15 5.86 -10.47
C SER A 147 -22.55 4.46 -10.71
N HIS A 148 -22.08 4.23 -11.94
CA HIS A 148 -21.69 2.94 -12.52
C HIS A 148 -20.35 2.35 -11.99
N GLN A 149 -19.98 2.58 -10.75
CA GLN A 149 -18.76 1.98 -10.20
C GLN A 149 -19.08 1.13 -8.97
N TYR A 150 -19.27 -0.17 -9.24
CA TYR A 150 -19.26 -1.19 -8.18
C TYR A 150 -17.83 -1.34 -7.68
N GLN A 151 -17.48 -0.65 -6.62
CA GLN A 151 -16.25 -0.92 -5.89
C GLN A 151 -16.47 -2.21 -5.08
N LYS A 152 -16.00 -3.33 -5.63
CA LYS A 152 -15.87 -4.57 -4.88
C LYS A 152 -14.71 -4.36 -3.92
N ILE A 153 -14.96 -4.36 -2.61
CA ILE A 153 -13.88 -4.41 -1.63
C ILE A 153 -13.44 -5.87 -1.52
N PRO A 154 -12.29 -6.24 -2.07
CA PRO A 154 -11.78 -7.60 -1.95
C PRO A 154 -11.41 -7.87 -0.48
N MET A 155 -11.43 -9.14 -0.10
CA MET A 155 -10.86 -9.58 1.17
C MET A 155 -9.35 -9.32 1.13
N SER A 156 -8.86 -8.54 2.10
CA SER A 156 -7.44 -8.22 2.17
C SER A 156 -6.65 -9.36 2.80
N TRP A 157 -5.77 -9.98 2.03
CA TRP A 157 -4.84 -10.99 2.51
C TRP A 157 -3.79 -10.39 3.45
N GLN A 158 -3.33 -9.17 3.20
CA GLN A 158 -2.40 -8.47 4.08
C GLN A 158 -3.01 -8.23 5.46
N SER A 159 -4.30 -7.86 5.50
CA SER A 159 -5.02 -7.70 6.78
C SER A 159 -5.20 -9.02 7.54
N LEU A 160 -5.30 -10.13 6.84
CA LEU A 160 -5.41 -11.45 7.45
C LEU A 160 -4.08 -11.97 8.01
N MET A 161 -2.98 -11.69 7.33
CA MET A 161 -1.65 -12.18 7.71
C MET A 161 -0.97 -11.31 8.78
N ASN A 162 -1.36 -10.07 8.96
CA ASN A 162 -0.75 -9.15 9.90
C ASN A 162 -1.50 -9.13 11.24
N GLU A 163 -0.88 -9.70 12.29
CA GLU A 163 -1.49 -9.75 13.64
C GLU A 163 -1.78 -8.37 14.23
N ASN A 164 -0.95 -7.37 13.92
CA ASN A 164 -1.10 -6.00 14.42
C ASN A 164 -2.25 -5.23 13.77
N PHE A 165 -2.82 -5.74 12.68
CA PHE A 165 -3.90 -5.08 11.95
C PHE A 165 -5.26 -5.11 12.70
N ALA A 166 -5.47 -6.10 13.57
CA ALA A 166 -6.74 -6.28 14.27
C ALA A 166 -6.92 -5.36 15.48
N ASP A 167 -5.83 -4.96 16.14
CA ASP A 167 -5.86 -4.21 17.39
C ASP A 167 -5.73 -2.69 17.22
N SER A 168 -5.41 -2.23 16.01
CA SER A 168 -5.19 -0.80 15.75
C SER A 168 -6.37 -0.20 14.99
N GLN A 169 -7.31 0.40 15.70
CA GLN A 169 -8.32 1.32 15.11
C GLN A 169 -7.69 2.52 14.39
N SER A 170 -6.37 2.67 14.43
CA SER A 170 -5.59 3.78 13.86
C SER A 170 -4.67 3.40 12.70
N ASN A 171 -4.60 2.14 12.26
CA ASN A 171 -3.77 1.77 11.11
C ASN A 171 -4.47 2.17 9.81
N LEU A 172 -4.49 3.47 9.58
CA LEU A 172 -4.71 4.02 8.25
C LEU A 172 -3.66 3.42 7.32
N ASN A 173 -4.11 2.68 6.33
CA ASN A 173 -3.24 2.06 5.33
C ASN A 173 -2.70 3.14 4.41
N TYR A 174 -1.61 3.76 4.84
CA TYR A 174 -0.95 4.78 4.07
C TYR A 174 -0.09 4.17 2.96
N HIS A 175 -0.26 4.69 1.77
CA HIS A 175 0.66 4.49 0.67
C HIS A 175 1.24 5.84 0.24
N PHE A 176 2.55 5.90 0.07
CA PHE A 176 3.26 7.15 -0.22
C PHE A 176 3.83 7.11 -1.64
N ILE A 177 3.54 8.16 -2.41
CA ILE A 177 4.17 8.39 -3.71
C ILE A 177 4.89 9.74 -3.62
N ILE A 178 6.15 9.77 -4.04
CA ILE A 178 6.94 10.99 -4.17
C ILE A 178 6.99 11.36 -5.65
N ALA A 179 6.47 12.54 -5.99
CA ALA A 179 6.49 13.07 -7.35
C ALA A 179 7.24 14.38 -7.40
N LYS A 180 8.15 14.53 -8.35
CA LYS A 180 8.87 15.78 -8.59
C LYS A 180 8.28 16.50 -9.79
N PRO A 181 7.55 17.60 -9.57
CA PRO A 181 7.00 18.38 -10.66
C PRO A 181 8.10 19.11 -11.44
N LYS A 182 7.88 19.31 -12.71
CA LYS A 182 8.61 20.32 -13.50
C LYS A 182 7.97 21.68 -13.15
N THR A 183 8.76 22.54 -12.55
CA THR A 183 8.29 23.85 -12.06
C THR A 183 8.53 24.92 -13.11
N ASP A 184 7.49 25.69 -13.41
CA ASP A 184 7.58 26.90 -14.23
C ASP A 184 7.58 28.14 -13.34
N PHE A 185 8.73 28.73 -13.12
CA PHE A 185 8.90 29.94 -12.30
C PHE A 185 8.46 31.24 -12.98
N SER A 186 7.94 31.19 -14.21
CA SER A 186 7.29 32.33 -14.85
C SER A 186 5.90 32.60 -14.28
N THR A 187 5.32 31.65 -13.58
CA THR A 187 3.99 31.71 -12.95
C THR A 187 4.09 31.92 -11.45
N LEU A 188 3.02 32.47 -10.84
CA LEU A 188 2.92 32.63 -9.37
C LEU A 188 2.86 31.29 -8.63
N GLN A 189 2.43 30.23 -9.31
CA GLN A 189 2.35 28.87 -8.76
C GLN A 189 3.11 27.91 -9.67
N PRO A 190 4.43 27.76 -9.50
CA PRO A 190 5.30 27.02 -10.41
C PRO A 190 4.93 25.54 -10.64
N ALA A 191 4.20 24.92 -9.70
CA ALA A 191 3.79 23.51 -9.79
C ALA A 191 2.28 23.34 -10.06
N ALA A 192 1.53 24.42 -10.36
CA ALA A 192 0.08 24.39 -10.48
C ALA A 192 -0.42 23.33 -11.47
N ALA A 193 0.18 23.27 -12.67
CA ALA A 193 -0.19 22.29 -13.69
C ALA A 193 0.00 20.84 -13.23
N ALA A 194 1.08 20.57 -12.49
CA ALA A 194 1.34 19.23 -11.94
C ALA A 194 0.34 18.89 -10.82
N ILE A 195 0.01 19.83 -9.95
CA ILE A 195 -0.94 19.64 -8.85
C ILE A 195 -2.36 19.41 -9.38
N GLN A 196 -2.78 20.10 -10.43
CA GLN A 196 -4.11 19.92 -11.04
C GLN A 196 -4.26 18.57 -11.74
N LYS A 197 -3.15 17.90 -12.07
CA LYS A 197 -3.13 16.62 -12.77
C LYS A 197 -3.20 15.43 -11.81
N ILE A 198 -2.86 15.63 -10.53
CA ILE A 198 -2.97 14.64 -9.46
C ILE A 198 -4.43 14.50 -9.02
#